data_94b47816c2d6ddf81fbf21815cc79d35
#
_entry.id   94b47816c2d6ddf81fbf21815cc79d35
#
_cell.length_a   1.000
_cell.length_b   1.000
_cell.length_c   1.000
_cell.angle_alpha   90.00
_cell.angle_beta   90.00
_cell.angle_gamma   90.00
#
_symmetry.space_group_name_H-M   'P 1'
#
loop_
_entity.id
_entity.type
_entity.pdbx_description
1 polymer ?
#
loop_
_entity_poly.entity_id
_entity_poly.type
_entity_poly.pdbx_seq_one_letter_code
_entity_poly.pdbx_strand_id
1 'polypeptide(L)'
;MDEKFALCRSVGEECIQEEELRNLLDKKPVPVCYDGFEPSGRMHIAQGVMKCLNVNKLTRAGCHFKFWVADWFALMNNKMGGDLKKIQKVGAYMVEVWKAIGMDLARVEFIWSSEEINKRGHEYWPLVLDIARRNKLARVLRCTQIMGRSETDELAASQIFYPVMQCADIFFLKADICQLGMDQRKVNMLAREYCDDIKRKNKPIILSHHMLMGLKQGQEKMSKSDPSDNSRINLTDDADTIASKIKRAKTDPEPLPETLDGLADRPE
;
A
#
# COMPACT_ATOMS: atom_id res chain seq x y z
N MET A 1 -3.60 -25.70 -6.50
CA MET A 1 -2.38 -24.98 -6.06
C MET A 1 -1.93 -23.95 -7.08
N ASP A 2 -1.69 -24.32 -8.32
CA ASP A 2 -1.18 -23.42 -9.36
C ASP A 2 -2.10 -22.23 -9.66
N GLU A 3 -3.42 -22.44 -9.63
CA GLU A 3 -4.40 -21.35 -9.82
C GLU A 3 -4.33 -20.30 -8.69
N LYS A 4 -4.24 -20.72 -7.42
CA LYS A 4 -4.09 -19.81 -6.28
C LYS A 4 -2.79 -19.01 -6.36
N PHE A 5 -1.70 -19.69 -6.71
CA PHE A 5 -0.41 -19.05 -6.91
C PHE A 5 -0.47 -18.05 -8.07
N ALA A 6 -1.04 -18.43 -9.21
CA ALA A 6 -1.19 -17.56 -10.37
C ALA A 6 -2.02 -16.31 -10.03
N LEU A 7 -3.13 -16.45 -9.30
CA LEU A 7 -3.94 -15.33 -8.83
C LEU A 7 -3.13 -14.38 -7.94
N CYS A 8 -2.44 -14.91 -6.93
CA CYS A 8 -1.60 -14.08 -6.04
C CYS A 8 -0.48 -13.40 -6.83
N ARG A 9 0.24 -14.14 -7.67
CA ARG A 9 1.37 -13.62 -8.43
C ARG A 9 0.96 -12.56 -9.44
N SER A 10 -0.23 -12.66 -10.02
CA SER A 10 -0.76 -11.68 -10.98
C SER A 10 -1.07 -10.30 -10.35
N VAL A 11 -1.03 -10.17 -9.04
CA VAL A 11 -1.21 -8.89 -8.33
C VAL A 11 0.10 -8.12 -8.28
N GLY A 12 1.23 -8.82 -8.18
CA GLY A 12 2.53 -8.21 -7.94
C GLY A 12 3.36 -8.03 -9.19
N GLU A 13 3.90 -6.84 -9.38
CA GLU A 13 5.04 -6.60 -10.27
C GLU A 13 6.26 -7.36 -9.75
N GLU A 14 6.50 -7.26 -8.44
CA GLU A 14 7.57 -7.96 -7.73
C GLU A 14 7.01 -8.93 -6.68
N CYS A 15 7.55 -10.12 -6.61
CA CYS A 15 7.34 -11.07 -5.51
C CYS A 15 8.67 -11.48 -4.90
N ILE A 16 8.86 -11.17 -3.63
CA ILE A 16 10.01 -11.63 -2.85
C ILE A 16 9.50 -12.67 -1.88
N GLN A 17 9.80 -13.79 -2.03
CA GLN A 17 10.38 -14.92 -2.67
C GLN A 17 9.24 -15.79 -3.24
N GLU A 18 9.22 -16.12 -4.50
CA GLU A 18 8.11 -16.89 -5.10
C GLU A 18 7.96 -18.30 -4.49
N GLU A 19 9.08 -18.97 -4.21
CA GLU A 19 9.04 -20.28 -3.56
C GLU A 19 8.47 -20.23 -2.13
N GLU A 20 8.75 -19.15 -1.39
CA GLU A 20 8.15 -18.94 -0.08
C GLU A 20 6.63 -18.71 -0.21
N LEU A 21 6.17 -18.00 -1.24
CA LEU A 21 4.74 -17.81 -1.54
C LEU A 21 4.07 -19.14 -1.86
N ARG A 22 4.66 -20.00 -2.72
CA ARG A 22 4.14 -21.34 -3.03
C ARG A 22 3.99 -22.16 -1.75
N ASN A 23 5.05 -22.23 -0.96
CA ASN A 23 5.06 -22.95 0.31
C ASN A 23 4.02 -22.43 1.31
N LEU A 24 3.81 -21.10 1.37
CA LEU A 24 2.79 -20.50 2.22
C LEU A 24 1.40 -20.92 1.81
N LEU A 25 1.07 -20.80 0.51
CA LEU A 25 -0.24 -21.15 -0.04
C LEU A 25 -0.57 -22.65 0.09
N ASP A 26 0.47 -23.51 0.08
CA ASP A 26 0.31 -24.96 0.30
C ASP A 26 0.01 -25.30 1.77
N LYS A 27 0.76 -24.67 2.69
CA LYS A 27 0.72 -25.04 4.12
C LYS A 27 -0.36 -24.31 4.92
N LYS A 28 -0.73 -23.10 4.49
CA LYS A 28 -1.67 -22.26 5.25
C LYS A 28 -2.99 -22.10 4.49
N PRO A 29 -4.09 -22.68 5.01
CA PRO A 29 -5.40 -22.64 4.34
C PRO A 29 -5.92 -21.22 4.10
N VAL A 30 -5.66 -20.29 5.04
CA VAL A 30 -6.10 -18.89 4.99
C VAL A 30 -4.91 -17.99 5.30
N PRO A 31 -4.06 -17.67 4.31
CA PRO A 31 -2.99 -16.67 4.49
C PRO A 31 -3.57 -15.29 4.79
N VAL A 32 -2.88 -14.52 5.62
CA VAL A 32 -3.24 -13.14 5.94
C VAL A 32 -2.47 -12.19 5.06
N CYS A 33 -3.19 -11.44 4.24
CA CYS A 33 -2.65 -10.31 3.47
C CYS A 33 -2.81 -9.01 4.25
N TYR A 34 -1.89 -8.09 4.04
CA TYR A 34 -1.88 -6.78 4.67
C TYR A 34 -1.60 -5.70 3.63
N ASP A 35 -2.35 -4.63 3.72
CA ASP A 35 -2.04 -3.33 3.11
C ASP A 35 -2.49 -2.22 4.06
N GLY A 36 -1.82 -1.08 4.02
CA GLY A 36 -2.16 0.12 4.77
C GLY A 36 -2.46 1.30 3.85
N PHE A 37 -3.36 2.16 4.26
CA PHE A 37 -3.61 3.39 3.55
C PHE A 37 -3.78 4.58 4.49
N GLU A 38 -3.18 5.70 4.13
CA GLU A 38 -3.41 6.99 4.78
C GLU A 38 -4.70 7.61 4.25
N PRO A 39 -5.72 7.82 5.10
CA PRO A 39 -6.90 8.56 4.69
C PRO A 39 -6.53 10.01 4.34
N SER A 40 -6.64 10.37 3.07
CA SER A 40 -6.30 11.71 2.62
C SER A 40 -7.00 12.05 1.29
N GLY A 41 -7.79 13.11 1.27
CA GLY A 41 -8.40 13.66 0.06
C GLY A 41 -9.29 12.68 -0.73
N ARG A 42 -9.57 13.02 -1.99
CA ARG A 42 -10.37 12.20 -2.90
C ARG A 42 -9.60 10.96 -3.36
N MET A 43 -10.29 9.85 -3.57
CA MET A 43 -9.69 8.67 -4.20
C MET A 43 -9.56 8.85 -5.70
N HIS A 44 -8.43 8.44 -6.24
CA HIS A 44 -8.24 8.25 -7.68
C HIS A 44 -8.34 6.76 -8.05
N ILE A 45 -8.41 6.48 -9.36
CA ILE A 45 -8.65 5.12 -9.88
C ILE A 45 -7.65 4.08 -9.38
N ALA A 46 -6.37 4.43 -9.21
CA ALA A 46 -5.37 3.48 -8.68
C ALA A 46 -5.68 3.07 -7.24
N GLN A 47 -6.12 4.01 -6.39
CA GLN A 47 -6.48 3.71 -5.00
C GLN A 47 -7.83 3.00 -4.87
N GLY A 48 -8.79 3.34 -5.70
CA GLY A 48 -10.11 2.72 -5.67
C GLY A 48 -10.17 1.43 -6.47
N VAL A 49 -10.17 1.54 -7.80
CA VAL A 49 -10.44 0.42 -8.71
C VAL A 49 -9.31 -0.60 -8.71
N MET A 50 -8.06 -0.20 -8.99
CA MET A 50 -6.94 -1.12 -9.03
C MET A 50 -6.76 -1.88 -7.72
N LYS A 51 -6.81 -1.16 -6.59
CA LYS A 51 -6.68 -1.77 -5.28
C LYS A 51 -7.80 -2.78 -5.02
N CYS A 52 -9.05 -2.45 -5.36
CA CYS A 52 -10.19 -3.38 -5.24
C CYS A 52 -9.98 -4.65 -6.08
N LEU A 53 -9.53 -4.52 -7.33
CA LEU A 53 -9.23 -5.65 -8.20
C LEU A 53 -8.14 -6.56 -7.63
N ASN A 54 -7.06 -5.98 -7.11
CA ASN A 54 -5.96 -6.72 -6.51
C ASN A 54 -6.40 -7.47 -5.24
N VAL A 55 -7.15 -6.80 -4.36
CA VAL A 55 -7.70 -7.43 -3.16
C VAL A 55 -8.62 -8.60 -3.52
N ASN A 56 -9.52 -8.40 -4.48
CA ASN A 56 -10.45 -9.44 -4.91
C ASN A 56 -9.74 -10.66 -5.54
N LYS A 57 -8.57 -10.47 -6.18
CA LYS A 57 -7.74 -11.60 -6.64
C LYS A 57 -7.20 -12.42 -5.45
N LEU A 58 -6.69 -11.74 -4.41
CA LEU A 58 -6.14 -12.40 -3.23
C LEU A 58 -7.22 -13.09 -2.40
N THR A 59 -8.39 -12.48 -2.23
CA THR A 59 -9.51 -13.12 -1.51
C THR A 59 -10.04 -14.35 -2.26
N ARG A 60 -10.11 -14.30 -3.60
CA ARG A 60 -10.42 -15.47 -4.44
C ARG A 60 -9.37 -16.58 -4.34
N ALA A 61 -8.10 -16.23 -4.12
CA ALA A 61 -7.05 -17.20 -3.83
C ALA A 61 -7.18 -17.85 -2.43
N GLY A 62 -8.12 -17.39 -1.61
CA GLY A 62 -8.40 -17.90 -0.27
C GLY A 62 -7.78 -17.10 0.86
N CYS A 63 -7.12 -15.98 0.57
CA CYS A 63 -6.52 -15.12 1.58
C CYS A 63 -7.58 -14.34 2.39
N HIS A 64 -7.26 -14.05 3.64
CA HIS A 64 -7.93 -13.03 4.44
C HIS A 64 -7.16 -11.72 4.34
N PHE A 65 -7.83 -10.63 3.99
CA PHE A 65 -7.18 -9.36 3.75
C PHE A 65 -7.44 -8.37 4.88
N LYS A 66 -6.39 -7.89 5.52
CA LYS A 66 -6.44 -6.86 6.55
C LYS A 66 -6.03 -5.52 5.97
N PHE A 67 -6.99 -4.60 5.88
CA PHE A 67 -6.73 -3.21 5.57
C PHE A 67 -6.47 -2.43 6.85
N TRP A 68 -5.26 -1.89 6.97
CA TRP A 68 -4.88 -0.97 8.02
C TRP A 68 -5.31 0.44 7.64
N VAL A 69 -6.40 0.91 8.25
CA VAL A 69 -6.84 2.30 8.12
C VAL A 69 -5.92 3.16 8.96
N ALA A 70 -4.89 3.67 8.32
CA ALA A 70 -3.71 4.26 8.95
C ALA A 70 -3.96 5.74 9.33
N ASP A 71 -4.96 6.00 10.19
CA ASP A 71 -5.36 7.34 10.61
C ASP A 71 -4.29 8.05 11.45
N TRP A 72 -3.62 7.34 12.37
CA TRP A 72 -2.47 7.90 13.09
C TRP A 72 -1.26 8.13 12.18
N PHE A 73 -1.06 7.30 11.18
CA PHE A 73 0.01 7.49 10.21
C PHE A 73 -0.24 8.72 9.33
N ALA A 74 -1.49 8.93 8.91
CA ALA A 74 -1.90 10.14 8.21
C ALA A 74 -1.68 11.40 9.07
N LEU A 75 -1.97 11.32 10.38
CA LEU A 75 -1.67 12.37 11.35
C LEU A 75 -0.17 12.65 11.42
N MET A 76 0.67 11.62 11.60
CA MET A 76 2.13 11.74 11.66
C MET A 76 2.73 12.32 10.38
N ASN A 77 2.13 12.04 9.23
CA ASN A 77 2.54 12.57 7.92
C ASN A 77 1.86 13.90 7.57
N ASN A 78 1.24 14.56 8.56
CA ASN A 78 0.57 15.86 8.44
C ASN A 78 -0.48 15.91 7.30
N LYS A 79 -1.13 14.78 6.99
CA LYS A 79 -2.24 14.78 6.03
C LYS A 79 -3.42 15.59 6.58
N MET A 80 -4.17 16.23 5.68
CA MET A 80 -5.35 17.05 6.05
C MET A 80 -5.03 18.13 7.11
N GLY A 81 -3.77 18.62 7.18
CA GLY A 81 -3.31 19.59 8.18
C GLY A 81 -3.21 19.02 9.61
N GLY A 82 -3.10 17.68 9.75
CA GLY A 82 -3.01 17.02 11.04
C GLY A 82 -4.35 16.96 11.81
N ASP A 83 -5.48 17.21 11.15
CA ASP A 83 -6.81 17.11 11.76
C ASP A 83 -7.29 15.65 11.77
N LEU A 84 -7.11 14.98 12.91
CA LEU A 84 -7.47 13.56 13.06
C LEU A 84 -8.95 13.29 12.77
N LYS A 85 -9.86 14.19 13.16
CA LYS A 85 -11.30 14.03 12.91
C LYS A 85 -11.63 14.06 11.41
N LYS A 86 -10.97 14.95 10.66
CA LYS A 86 -11.10 14.97 9.19
C LYS A 86 -10.49 13.71 8.56
N ILE A 87 -9.32 13.28 9.03
CA ILE A 87 -8.66 12.06 8.57
C ILE A 87 -9.59 10.87 8.75
N GLN A 88 -10.21 10.71 9.91
CA GLN A 88 -11.13 9.62 10.21
C GLN A 88 -12.39 9.67 9.33
N LYS A 89 -12.97 10.85 9.12
CA LYS A 89 -14.11 11.00 8.18
C LYS A 89 -13.75 10.60 6.75
N VAL A 90 -12.57 10.98 6.29
CA VAL A 90 -12.08 10.57 4.95
C VAL A 90 -11.84 9.07 4.90
N GLY A 91 -11.29 8.47 5.96
CA GLY A 91 -11.11 7.02 6.05
C GLY A 91 -12.42 6.25 5.96
N ALA A 92 -13.44 6.68 6.68
CA ALA A 92 -14.78 6.11 6.60
C ALA A 92 -15.38 6.22 5.19
N TYR A 93 -15.24 7.39 4.55
CA TYR A 93 -15.64 7.58 3.16
C TYR A 93 -14.91 6.62 2.20
N MET A 94 -13.60 6.44 2.35
CA MET A 94 -12.81 5.54 1.49
C MET A 94 -13.28 4.08 1.63
N VAL A 95 -13.63 3.64 2.83
CA VAL A 95 -14.19 2.31 3.07
C VAL A 95 -15.51 2.13 2.33
N GLU A 96 -16.42 3.12 2.40
CA GLU A 96 -17.69 3.06 1.68
C GLU A 96 -17.50 3.04 0.16
N VAL A 97 -16.51 3.77 -0.36
CA VAL A 97 -16.17 3.74 -1.80
C VAL A 97 -15.74 2.33 -2.23
N TRP A 98 -14.87 1.65 -1.47
CA TRP A 98 -14.46 0.27 -1.82
C TRP A 98 -15.62 -0.72 -1.74
N LYS A 99 -16.53 -0.55 -0.78
CA LYS A 99 -17.78 -1.33 -0.74
C LYS A 99 -18.60 -1.13 -2.02
N ALA A 100 -18.76 0.13 -2.45
CA ALA A 100 -19.53 0.47 -3.65
C ALA A 100 -18.88 -0.05 -4.94
N ILE A 101 -17.56 -0.10 -5.02
CA ILE A 101 -16.82 -0.66 -6.18
C ILE A 101 -16.95 -2.19 -6.25
N GLY A 102 -17.34 -2.87 -5.16
CA GLY A 102 -17.50 -4.32 -5.13
C GLY A 102 -16.29 -5.07 -4.57
N MET A 103 -15.63 -4.52 -3.55
CA MET A 103 -14.63 -5.25 -2.79
C MET A 103 -15.27 -6.43 -2.04
N ASP A 104 -14.61 -7.59 -2.04
CA ASP A 104 -15.08 -8.81 -1.36
C ASP A 104 -15.00 -8.67 0.16
N LEU A 105 -16.04 -8.11 0.75
CA LEU A 105 -16.10 -7.83 2.18
C LEU A 105 -16.19 -9.09 3.06
N ALA A 106 -16.50 -10.25 2.48
CA ALA A 106 -16.56 -11.49 3.25
C ALA A 106 -15.19 -11.94 3.77
N ARG A 107 -14.12 -11.48 3.13
CA ARG A 107 -12.73 -11.82 3.47
C ARG A 107 -11.83 -10.61 3.69
N VAL A 108 -12.42 -9.42 3.82
CA VAL A 108 -11.70 -8.17 4.05
C VAL A 108 -12.11 -7.58 5.40
N GLU A 109 -11.12 -7.23 6.19
CA GLU A 109 -11.27 -6.57 7.50
C GLU A 109 -10.61 -5.19 7.46
N PHE A 110 -11.36 -4.12 7.77
CA PHE A 110 -10.84 -2.78 7.94
C PHE A 110 -10.54 -2.52 9.41
N ILE A 111 -9.27 -2.28 9.73
CA ILE A 111 -8.79 -2.11 11.11
C ILE A 111 -8.21 -0.71 11.27
N TRP A 112 -8.79 0.09 12.15
CA TRP A 112 -8.33 1.45 12.44
C TRP A 112 -7.08 1.41 13.32
N SER A 113 -6.00 2.06 12.87
CA SER A 113 -4.73 2.05 13.58
C SER A 113 -4.83 2.66 14.98
N SER A 114 -5.54 3.77 15.12
CA SER A 114 -5.76 4.40 16.41
C SER A 114 -6.50 3.50 17.41
N GLU A 115 -7.53 2.81 16.95
CA GLU A 115 -8.35 1.95 17.81
C GLU A 115 -7.59 0.68 18.22
N GLU A 116 -7.01 -0.02 17.25
CA GLU A 116 -6.35 -1.30 17.51
C GLU A 116 -5.04 -1.13 18.31
N ILE A 117 -4.27 -0.08 18.04
CA ILE A 117 -3.06 0.24 18.82
C ILE A 117 -3.44 0.62 20.25
N ASN A 118 -4.49 1.44 20.46
CA ASN A 118 -4.95 1.77 21.81
C ASN A 118 -5.42 0.53 22.58
N LYS A 119 -6.16 -0.35 21.92
CA LYS A 119 -6.68 -1.59 22.52
C LYS A 119 -5.56 -2.57 22.90
N ARG A 120 -4.51 -2.66 22.11
CA ARG A 120 -3.43 -3.63 22.26
C ARG A 120 -2.05 -2.96 22.37
N GLY A 121 -1.98 -1.78 22.99
CA GLY A 121 -0.74 -1.02 23.13
C GLY A 121 0.37 -1.79 23.86
N HIS A 122 0.03 -2.68 24.78
CA HIS A 122 0.97 -3.54 25.48
C HIS A 122 1.66 -4.59 24.59
N GLU A 123 1.09 -4.93 23.44
CA GLU A 123 1.72 -5.77 22.42
C GLU A 123 2.47 -4.89 21.38
N TYR A 124 1.87 -3.77 20.98
CA TYR A 124 2.34 -2.94 19.90
C TYR A 124 3.62 -2.18 20.23
N TRP A 125 3.63 -1.45 21.34
CA TRP A 125 4.77 -0.58 21.69
C TRP A 125 6.06 -1.32 21.99
N PRO A 126 6.07 -2.46 22.71
CA PRO A 126 7.28 -3.26 22.87
C PRO A 126 7.87 -3.71 21.52
N LEU A 127 7.02 -4.05 20.54
CA LEU A 127 7.44 -4.42 19.19
C LEU A 127 8.07 -3.23 18.45
N VAL A 128 7.43 -2.06 18.49
CA VAL A 128 7.96 -0.82 17.91
C VAL A 128 9.33 -0.48 18.49
N LEU A 129 9.47 -0.56 19.82
CA LEU A 129 10.73 -0.28 20.52
C LEU A 129 11.83 -1.31 20.19
N ASP A 130 11.47 -2.59 20.04
CA ASP A 130 12.44 -3.64 19.66
C ASP A 130 12.95 -3.42 18.23
N ILE A 131 12.08 -3.08 17.29
CA ILE A 131 12.47 -2.73 15.91
C ILE A 131 13.35 -1.47 15.91
N ALA A 132 12.95 -0.42 16.64
CA ALA A 132 13.68 0.84 16.70
C ALA A 132 15.11 0.66 17.22
N ARG A 133 15.30 -0.05 18.35
CA ARG A 133 16.63 -0.25 18.96
C ARG A 133 17.59 -1.08 18.12
N ARG A 134 17.07 -1.90 17.19
CA ARG A 134 17.88 -2.74 16.28
C ARG A 134 18.31 -1.99 15.02
N ASN A 135 17.68 -0.87 14.72
CA ASN A 135 17.93 -0.14 13.49
C ASN A 135 18.69 1.17 13.73
N LYS A 136 19.70 1.44 12.91
CA LYS A 136 20.40 2.73 12.90
C LYS A 136 19.47 3.81 12.32
N LEU A 137 19.57 5.03 12.84
CA LEU A 137 18.79 6.18 12.37
C LEU A 137 18.88 6.35 10.84
N ALA A 138 20.08 6.24 10.26
CA ALA A 138 20.27 6.35 8.81
C ALA A 138 19.48 5.29 8.01
N ARG A 139 19.27 4.07 8.57
CA ARG A 139 18.42 3.04 7.92
C ARG A 139 16.94 3.43 7.96
N VAL A 140 16.48 3.97 9.07
CA VAL A 140 15.10 4.47 9.24
C VAL A 140 14.85 5.66 8.31
N LEU A 141 15.77 6.62 8.25
CA LEU A 141 15.67 7.78 7.35
C LEU A 141 15.53 7.38 5.88
N ARG A 142 16.27 6.38 5.40
CA ARG A 142 16.09 5.86 4.03
C ARG A 142 14.69 5.27 3.78
N CYS A 143 13.98 4.86 4.82
CA CYS A 143 12.61 4.37 4.70
C CYS A 143 11.56 5.50 4.63
N THR A 144 11.91 6.76 4.95
CA THR A 144 10.93 7.86 4.91
C THR A 144 10.38 8.14 3.52
N GLN A 145 11.04 7.66 2.47
CA GLN A 145 10.55 7.70 1.09
C GLN A 145 9.17 7.04 0.91
N ILE A 146 8.80 6.08 1.77
CA ILE A 146 7.45 5.47 1.75
C ILE A 146 6.32 6.48 1.97
N MET A 147 6.61 7.61 2.62
CA MET A 147 5.68 8.71 2.85
C MET A 147 5.65 9.74 1.70
N GLY A 148 6.43 9.51 0.63
CA GLY A 148 6.64 10.47 -0.44
C GLY A 148 7.59 11.61 -0.05
N ARG A 149 8.53 11.36 0.88
CA ARG A 149 9.58 12.29 1.33
C ARG A 149 10.94 11.90 0.76
N SER A 150 11.76 12.89 0.48
CA SER A 150 13.17 12.67 0.12
C SER A 150 14.06 12.65 1.38
N GLU A 151 15.29 12.15 1.23
CA GLU A 151 16.27 12.13 2.34
C GLU A 151 16.73 13.55 2.72
N THR A 152 16.51 14.51 1.83
CA THR A 152 16.88 15.92 2.03
C THR A 152 15.75 16.80 2.58
N ASP A 153 14.54 16.23 2.70
CA ASP A 153 13.40 16.97 3.26
C ASP A 153 13.58 17.18 4.76
N GLU A 154 13.14 18.32 5.26
CA GLU A 154 13.03 18.57 6.69
C GLU A 154 11.88 17.72 7.25
N LEU A 155 12.22 16.77 8.11
CA LEU A 155 11.29 15.82 8.68
C LEU A 155 10.87 16.21 10.08
N ALA A 156 9.57 16.17 10.36
CA ALA A 156 9.07 16.22 11.72
C ALA A 156 9.46 14.93 12.49
N ALA A 157 9.63 15.03 13.81
CA ALA A 157 9.95 13.87 14.65
C ALA A 157 8.96 12.70 14.47
N SER A 158 7.68 13.00 14.28
CA SER A 158 6.64 11.99 14.02
C SER A 158 6.92 11.14 12.76
N GLN A 159 7.56 11.73 11.76
CA GLN A 159 7.89 11.06 10.51
C GLN A 159 9.08 10.09 10.65
N ILE A 160 9.87 10.19 11.72
CA ILE A 160 10.89 9.20 12.08
C ILE A 160 10.26 7.95 12.69
N PHE A 161 9.18 8.09 13.47
CA PHE A 161 8.44 6.95 14.01
C PHE A 161 7.73 6.13 12.94
N TYR A 162 7.26 6.78 11.88
CA TYR A 162 6.42 6.21 10.84
C TYR A 162 6.97 4.90 10.25
N PRO A 163 8.19 4.82 9.70
CA PRO A 163 8.70 3.57 9.10
C PRO A 163 8.85 2.44 10.11
N VAL A 164 9.20 2.76 11.36
CA VAL A 164 9.35 1.76 12.43
C VAL A 164 7.99 1.18 12.81
N MET A 165 6.99 2.03 12.96
CA MET A 165 5.62 1.63 13.25
C MET A 165 5.02 0.82 12.09
N GLN A 166 5.22 1.22 10.83
CA GLN A 166 4.75 0.45 9.68
C GLN A 166 5.43 -0.93 9.58
N CYS A 167 6.70 -1.03 9.96
CA CYS A 167 7.36 -2.34 10.09
C CYS A 167 6.69 -3.18 11.18
N ALA A 168 6.35 -2.57 12.32
CA ALA A 168 5.67 -3.26 13.43
C ALA A 168 4.27 -3.74 13.04
N ASP A 169 3.52 -2.98 12.25
CA ASP A 169 2.18 -3.34 11.79
C ASP A 169 2.12 -4.74 11.15
N ILE A 170 3.15 -5.07 10.35
CA ILE A 170 3.23 -6.37 9.67
C ILE A 170 3.21 -7.52 10.67
N PHE A 171 3.94 -7.40 11.76
CA PHE A 171 4.02 -8.43 12.81
C PHE A 171 2.82 -8.38 13.75
N PHE A 172 2.37 -7.20 14.11
CA PHE A 172 1.21 -6.95 14.96
C PHE A 172 -0.09 -7.50 14.35
N LEU A 173 -0.27 -7.30 13.05
CA LEU A 173 -1.39 -7.84 12.28
C LEU A 173 -1.21 -9.31 11.88
N LYS A 174 -0.05 -9.91 12.19
CA LYS A 174 0.31 -11.29 11.81
C LYS A 174 0.20 -11.52 10.30
N ALA A 175 0.66 -10.54 9.52
CA ALA A 175 0.64 -10.61 8.07
C ALA A 175 1.60 -11.69 7.55
N ASP A 176 1.12 -12.52 6.64
CA ASP A 176 1.94 -13.49 5.89
C ASP A 176 2.40 -12.86 4.57
N ILE A 177 1.55 -12.01 3.97
CA ILE A 177 1.79 -11.35 2.68
C ILE A 177 1.60 -9.84 2.86
N CYS A 178 2.63 -9.08 2.54
CA CYS A 178 2.57 -7.62 2.44
C CYS A 178 2.26 -7.26 0.98
N GLN A 179 1.01 -6.88 0.71
CA GLN A 179 0.56 -6.52 -0.63
C GLN A 179 0.41 -5.00 -0.70
N LEU A 180 1.49 -4.30 -0.94
CA LEU A 180 1.56 -2.84 -1.03
C LEU A 180 2.10 -2.40 -2.40
N GLY A 181 2.13 -1.09 -2.65
CA GLY A 181 2.78 -0.54 -3.83
C GLY A 181 4.31 -0.69 -3.79
N MET A 182 4.95 -0.65 -4.96
CA MET A 182 6.42 -0.66 -5.08
C MET A 182 7.09 0.44 -4.25
N ASP A 183 6.43 1.57 -4.04
CA ASP A 183 6.92 2.68 -3.23
C ASP A 183 7.07 2.32 -1.74
N GLN A 184 6.43 1.23 -1.26
CA GLN A 184 6.52 0.73 0.12
C GLN A 184 7.63 -0.32 0.32
N ARG A 185 8.37 -0.67 -0.74
CA ARG A 185 9.36 -1.74 -0.73
C ARG A 185 10.41 -1.60 0.37
N LYS A 186 10.85 -0.38 0.66
CA LYS A 186 11.93 -0.16 1.66
C LYS A 186 11.55 -0.61 3.06
N VAL A 187 10.31 -0.36 3.49
CA VAL A 187 9.86 -0.81 4.81
C VAL A 187 9.50 -2.29 4.82
N ASN A 188 9.01 -2.83 3.71
CA ASN A 188 8.77 -4.26 3.58
C ASN A 188 10.09 -5.05 3.70
N MET A 189 11.17 -4.54 3.11
CA MET A 189 12.50 -5.15 3.27
C MET A 189 13.02 -4.99 4.70
N LEU A 190 12.76 -3.86 5.36
CA LEU A 190 13.09 -3.67 6.78
C LEU A 190 12.44 -4.76 7.65
N ALA A 191 11.19 -5.14 7.35
CA ALA A 191 10.51 -6.22 8.07
C ALA A 191 11.19 -7.59 7.84
N ARG A 192 11.67 -7.87 6.64
CA ARG A 192 12.42 -9.11 6.36
C ARG A 192 13.80 -9.11 7.05
N GLU A 193 14.50 -7.97 7.06
CA GLU A 193 15.75 -7.78 7.81
C GLU A 193 15.52 -7.98 9.33
N TYR A 194 14.44 -7.42 9.88
CA TYR A 194 14.10 -7.63 11.29
C TYR A 194 13.83 -9.11 11.61
N CYS A 195 13.22 -9.87 10.69
CA CYS A 195 13.10 -11.33 10.88
C CYS A 195 14.46 -12.03 11.04
N ASP A 196 15.50 -11.61 10.31
CA ASP A 196 16.84 -12.14 10.44
C ASP A 196 17.44 -11.82 11.82
N ASP A 197 17.29 -10.59 12.29
CA ASP A 197 17.76 -10.13 13.58
C ASP A 197 17.16 -10.92 14.76
N ILE A 198 15.89 -11.29 14.66
CA ILE A 198 15.17 -12.07 15.68
C ILE A 198 15.18 -13.58 15.40
N LYS A 199 15.89 -14.03 14.36
CA LYS A 199 16.00 -15.43 13.92
C LYS A 199 14.64 -16.08 13.59
N ARG A 200 13.70 -15.28 13.10
CA ARG A 200 12.38 -15.75 12.64
C ARG A 200 12.50 -16.33 11.23
N LYS A 201 12.21 -17.62 11.08
CA LYS A 201 12.32 -18.34 9.80
C LYS A 201 11.22 -17.93 8.80
N ASN A 202 9.98 -17.80 9.27
CA ASN A 202 8.85 -17.45 8.42
C ASN A 202 8.79 -15.92 8.24
N LYS A 203 9.39 -15.44 7.15
CA LYS A 203 9.38 -14.02 6.78
C LYS A 203 8.10 -13.66 6.03
N PRO A 204 7.60 -12.42 6.13
CA PRO A 204 6.50 -11.98 5.30
C PRO A 204 6.89 -12.01 3.82
N ILE A 205 6.00 -12.52 2.98
CA ILE A 205 6.12 -12.45 1.52
C ILE A 205 5.86 -10.99 1.12
N ILE A 206 6.72 -10.45 0.27
CA ILE A 206 6.53 -9.11 -0.28
C ILE A 206 5.98 -9.25 -1.70
N LEU A 207 4.75 -8.80 -1.88
CA LEU A 207 4.03 -8.83 -3.15
C LEU A 207 3.70 -7.38 -3.52
N SER A 208 4.62 -6.72 -4.22
CA SER A 208 4.50 -5.31 -4.55
C SER A 208 3.77 -5.13 -5.88
N HIS A 209 2.69 -4.36 -5.89
CA HIS A 209 1.97 -4.03 -7.12
C HIS A 209 2.60 -2.82 -7.82
N HIS A 210 2.44 -2.80 -9.14
CA HIS A 210 2.83 -1.67 -9.99
C HIS A 210 2.09 -0.38 -9.57
N MET A 211 2.78 0.74 -9.67
CA MET A 211 2.19 2.05 -9.40
C MET A 211 1.63 2.62 -10.71
N LEU A 212 0.32 2.79 -10.79
CA LEU A 212 -0.30 3.42 -11.96
C LEU A 212 0.27 4.81 -12.18
N MET A 213 0.82 5.06 -13.37
CA MET A 213 1.40 6.34 -13.74
C MET A 213 0.37 7.48 -13.70
N GLY A 214 0.84 8.68 -13.48
CA GLY A 214 0.01 9.88 -13.60
C GLY A 214 -0.19 10.30 -15.06
N LEU A 215 -1.11 11.22 -15.30
CA LEU A 215 -1.48 11.66 -16.65
C LEU A 215 -0.52 12.71 -17.26
N LYS A 216 0.41 13.21 -16.46
CA LYS A 216 1.39 14.22 -16.91
C LYS A 216 2.74 13.59 -17.23
N GLN A 217 3.49 14.25 -18.11
CA GLN A 217 4.85 13.87 -18.41
C GLN A 217 5.75 13.87 -17.16
N GLY A 218 6.57 12.83 -16.97
CA GLY A 218 7.49 12.70 -15.85
C GLY A 218 6.82 12.37 -14.50
N GLN A 219 5.55 12.02 -14.50
CA GLN A 219 4.82 11.62 -13.30
C GLN A 219 4.87 10.10 -13.14
N GLU A 220 5.78 9.60 -12.30
CA GLU A 220 6.02 8.16 -12.08
C GLU A 220 4.84 7.42 -11.47
N LYS A 221 3.98 8.13 -10.71
CA LYS A 221 2.78 7.53 -10.13
C LYS A 221 1.63 8.53 -10.04
N MET A 222 0.41 8.05 -10.15
CA MET A 222 -0.79 8.83 -9.88
C MET A 222 -0.83 9.20 -8.40
N SER A 223 -0.85 10.50 -8.10
CA SER A 223 -0.71 11.00 -6.73
C SER A 223 -1.64 12.17 -6.45
N LYS A 224 -2.16 12.21 -5.21
CA LYS A 224 -2.93 13.35 -4.70
C LYS A 224 -2.05 14.56 -4.36
N SER A 225 -0.74 14.38 -4.25
CA SER A 225 0.21 15.45 -3.90
C SER A 225 0.46 16.44 -5.04
N ASP A 226 0.17 16.07 -6.29
CA ASP A 226 0.22 17.01 -7.41
C ASP A 226 -0.95 18.02 -7.26
N PRO A 227 -0.67 19.33 -7.25
CA PRO A 227 -1.71 20.35 -7.10
C PRO A 227 -2.69 20.40 -8.28
N SER A 228 -2.28 19.91 -9.44
CA SER A 228 -3.14 19.88 -10.63
C SER A 228 -4.09 18.70 -10.61
N ASP A 229 -5.38 18.97 -10.72
CA ASP A 229 -6.41 17.94 -10.81
C ASP A 229 -6.36 17.15 -12.13
N ASN A 230 -5.68 17.69 -13.16
CA ASN A 230 -5.45 17.00 -14.45
C ASN A 230 -4.34 15.95 -14.41
N SER A 231 -3.67 15.76 -13.27
CA SER A 231 -2.61 14.75 -13.09
C SER A 231 -3.16 13.34 -12.80
N ARG A 232 -4.46 13.24 -12.53
CA ARG A 232 -5.11 12.00 -12.07
C ARG A 232 -6.59 11.98 -12.44
N ILE A 233 -7.16 10.77 -12.51
CA ILE A 233 -8.60 10.55 -12.63
C ILE A 233 -9.11 10.22 -11.22
N ASN A 234 -9.99 11.09 -10.69
CA ASN A 234 -10.65 10.83 -9.41
C ASN A 234 -11.92 10.00 -9.64
N LEU A 235 -12.32 9.20 -8.65
CA LEU A 235 -13.56 8.42 -8.73
C LEU A 235 -14.84 9.27 -8.71
N THR A 236 -14.69 10.56 -8.40
CA THR A 236 -15.78 11.53 -8.40
C THR A 236 -15.85 12.37 -9.67
N ASP A 237 -14.95 12.15 -10.63
CA ASP A 237 -14.97 12.83 -11.92
C ASP A 237 -16.13 12.31 -12.77
N ASP A 238 -16.84 13.21 -13.44
CA ASP A 238 -17.86 12.85 -14.42
C ASP A 238 -17.25 12.42 -15.77
N ALA A 239 -18.08 11.88 -16.66
CA ALA A 239 -17.63 11.34 -17.93
C ALA A 239 -16.92 12.39 -18.81
N ASP A 240 -17.41 13.63 -18.83
CA ASP A 240 -16.83 14.70 -19.64
C ASP A 240 -15.46 15.13 -19.09
N THR A 241 -15.35 15.22 -17.77
CA THR A 241 -14.08 15.48 -17.08
C THR A 241 -13.07 14.38 -17.37
N ILE A 242 -13.47 13.11 -17.26
CA ILE A 242 -12.60 11.96 -17.58
C ILE A 242 -12.15 12.02 -19.04
N ALA A 243 -13.06 12.19 -19.98
CA ALA A 243 -12.74 12.30 -21.40
C ALA A 243 -11.76 13.45 -21.69
N SER A 244 -11.97 14.61 -21.03
CA SER A 244 -11.08 15.77 -21.15
C SER A 244 -9.68 15.47 -20.58
N LYS A 245 -9.58 14.78 -19.43
CA LYS A 245 -8.31 14.40 -18.81
C LYS A 245 -7.54 13.40 -19.68
N ILE A 246 -8.22 12.39 -20.22
CA ILE A 246 -7.63 11.39 -21.13
C ILE A 246 -7.08 12.04 -22.40
N LYS A 247 -7.87 12.94 -23.03
CA LYS A 247 -7.40 13.68 -24.24
C LYS A 247 -6.12 14.50 -24.00
N ARG A 248 -5.87 14.93 -22.75
CA ARG A 248 -4.69 15.73 -22.38
C ARG A 248 -3.59 14.90 -21.73
N ALA A 249 -3.84 13.62 -21.50
CA ALA A 249 -2.86 12.72 -20.91
C ALA A 249 -1.65 12.61 -21.83
N LYS A 250 -0.49 12.44 -21.21
CA LYS A 250 0.73 12.17 -21.98
C LYS A 250 0.55 10.83 -22.68
N THR A 251 0.72 10.87 -23.99
CA THR A 251 0.78 9.69 -24.86
C THR A 251 2.20 9.54 -25.39
N ASP A 252 2.72 8.32 -25.41
CA ASP A 252 4.00 8.04 -26.02
C ASP A 252 3.88 8.24 -27.54
N PRO A 253 4.77 9.00 -28.18
CA PRO A 253 4.73 9.21 -29.63
C PRO A 253 5.12 7.95 -30.43
N GLU A 254 5.71 6.94 -29.78
CA GLU A 254 6.06 5.69 -30.45
C GLU A 254 4.83 4.81 -30.68
N PRO A 255 4.79 4.06 -31.80
CA PRO A 255 3.71 3.10 -32.03
C PRO A 255 3.68 2.04 -30.93
N LEU A 256 2.48 1.53 -30.63
CA LEU A 256 2.31 0.44 -29.69
C LEU A 256 3.21 -0.73 -30.04
N PRO A 257 3.97 -1.29 -29.09
CA PRO A 257 4.75 -2.50 -29.37
C PRO A 257 3.79 -3.64 -29.74
N GLU A 258 4.23 -4.53 -30.64
CA GLU A 258 3.44 -5.68 -31.07
C GLU A 258 3.16 -6.69 -29.95
N THR A 259 3.80 -6.54 -28.79
CA THR A 259 3.64 -7.39 -27.61
C THR A 259 3.04 -6.63 -26.43
N LEU A 260 2.21 -7.30 -25.64
CA LEU A 260 1.58 -6.75 -24.43
C LEU A 260 2.58 -6.28 -23.36
N ASP A 261 3.82 -6.80 -23.39
CA ASP A 261 4.86 -6.47 -22.43
C ASP A 261 5.30 -4.98 -22.49
N GLY A 262 5.14 -4.35 -23.64
CA GLY A 262 5.42 -2.92 -23.80
C GLY A 262 4.31 -1.97 -23.35
N LEU A 263 3.15 -2.50 -22.94
CA LEU A 263 2.02 -1.70 -22.47
C LEU A 263 2.04 -1.44 -20.95
N ALA A 264 2.84 -2.21 -20.20
CA ALA A 264 2.85 -2.17 -18.74
C ALA A 264 3.25 -0.79 -18.17
N ASP A 265 4.09 -0.06 -18.89
CA ASP A 265 4.63 1.24 -18.47
C ASP A 265 3.88 2.44 -19.05
N ARG A 266 2.77 2.23 -19.76
CA ARG A 266 2.00 3.29 -20.39
C ARG A 266 0.75 3.64 -19.60
N PRO A 267 0.45 4.93 -19.39
CA PRO A 267 -0.72 5.37 -18.63
C PRO A 267 -2.06 5.26 -19.40
N GLU A 268 -2.06 4.73 -20.59
CA GLU A 268 -3.21 4.67 -21.52
C GLU A 268 -4.26 3.61 -21.17
#